data_669a8cfbdab5988f47e9b16f0ff45dca
#
_entry.id   669a8cfbdab5988f47e9b16f0ff45dca
#
_cell.length_a   1.000
_cell.length_b   1.000
_cell.length_c   1.000
_cell.angle_alpha   90.00
_cell.angle_beta   90.00
_cell.angle_gamma   90.00
#
_symmetry.space_group_name_H-M   'P 1'
#
loop_
_entity.id
_entity.type
_entity.pdbx_description
1 polymer ?
#
loop_
_entity_poly.entity_id
_entity_poly.type
_entity_poly.pdbx_seq_one_letter_code
_entity_poly.pdbx_strand_id
1 'polypeptide(L)'
;LERLSDEKLVALVQRKLDWYEPQSVRRTEIPKSSDPTKKRPLGIPTILDWLIQQCVLQVLEPICEAKFHEHSYGFRPNRSQEHALSAVNKNIQCSHFYYVVDINSEVLQMLRVV
;
A
#
# COMPACT_ATOMS: atom_id res chain seq x y z
N LEU A 1 -20.50 -11.57 9.15
CA LEU A 1 -20.88 -10.41 8.32
C LEU A 1 -21.92 -10.77 7.26
N GLU A 2 -21.89 -11.95 6.67
CA GLU A 2 -22.83 -12.41 5.63
C GLU A 2 -24.34 -12.39 6.04
N ARG A 3 -24.65 -12.28 7.33
CA ARG A 3 -26.02 -12.24 7.86
C ARG A 3 -26.47 -10.84 8.31
N LEU A 4 -25.63 -9.83 8.14
CA LEU A 4 -25.97 -8.45 8.49
C LEU A 4 -26.60 -7.76 7.28
N SER A 5 -27.69 -7.03 7.50
CA SER A 5 -28.21 -6.11 6.47
C SER A 5 -27.24 -4.94 6.27
N ASP A 6 -27.25 -4.34 5.10
CA ASP A 6 -26.35 -3.23 4.73
C ASP A 6 -26.43 -2.07 5.72
N GLU A 7 -27.62 -1.73 6.20
CA GLU A 7 -27.83 -0.68 7.21
C GLU A 7 -27.13 -0.97 8.53
N LYS A 8 -27.20 -2.24 9.00
CA LYS A 8 -26.52 -2.66 10.23
C LYS A 8 -24.99 -2.68 10.07
N LEU A 9 -24.53 -3.01 8.86
CA LEU A 9 -23.10 -2.99 8.54
C LEU A 9 -22.56 -1.55 8.56
N VAL A 10 -23.27 -0.61 7.93
CA VAL A 10 -22.94 0.82 7.93
C VAL A 10 -22.90 1.36 9.37
N ALA A 11 -23.93 1.10 10.17
CA ALA A 11 -23.97 1.55 11.55
C ALA A 11 -22.83 0.97 12.40
N LEU A 12 -22.45 -0.30 12.15
CA LEU A 12 -21.32 -0.94 12.80
C LEU A 12 -19.99 -0.24 12.46
N VAL A 13 -19.77 0.05 11.18
CA VAL A 13 -18.56 0.75 10.70
C VAL A 13 -18.49 2.16 11.26
N GLN A 14 -19.58 2.94 11.21
CA GLN A 14 -19.63 4.29 11.75
C GLN A 14 -19.29 4.31 13.24
N ARG A 15 -19.91 3.45 14.04
CA ARG A 15 -19.61 3.34 15.46
C ARG A 15 -18.16 2.97 15.76
N LYS A 16 -17.54 2.17 14.89
CA LYS A 16 -16.13 1.79 15.02
C LYS A 16 -15.17 2.90 14.61
N LEU A 17 -15.56 3.76 13.68
CA LEU A 17 -14.74 4.90 13.25
C LEU A 17 -14.61 5.98 14.33
N ASP A 18 -15.64 6.18 15.17
CA ASP A 18 -15.60 7.17 16.26
C ASP A 18 -14.50 6.84 17.30
N TRP A 19 -14.25 5.54 17.53
CA TRP A 19 -13.22 5.07 18.43
C TRP A 19 -12.58 3.80 17.88
N TYR A 20 -11.66 3.97 16.91
CA TYR A 20 -11.07 2.85 16.21
C TYR A 20 -9.91 2.25 16.98
N GLU A 21 -10.09 1.01 17.41
CA GLU A 21 -9.04 0.16 17.98
C GLU A 21 -8.82 -1.04 17.03
N PRO A 22 -7.66 -1.12 16.34
CA PRO A 22 -7.39 -2.23 15.43
C PRO A 22 -7.26 -3.54 16.20
N GLN A 23 -7.80 -4.61 15.62
CA GLN A 23 -7.65 -5.95 16.19
C GLN A 23 -6.30 -6.56 15.80
N SER A 24 -5.83 -7.52 16.58
CA SER A 24 -4.60 -8.23 16.28
C SER A 24 -4.70 -8.99 14.95
N VAL A 25 -3.70 -8.84 14.10
CA VAL A 25 -3.61 -9.51 12.80
C VAL A 25 -3.18 -10.97 12.95
N ARG A 26 -3.75 -11.84 12.12
CA ARG A 26 -3.30 -13.23 12.03
C ARG A 26 -2.00 -13.28 11.21
N ARG A 27 -0.90 -13.65 11.83
CA ARG A 27 0.37 -13.84 11.15
C ARG A 27 0.38 -15.14 10.34
N THR A 28 0.76 -15.03 9.08
CA THR A 28 0.96 -16.16 8.16
C THR A 28 2.31 -15.99 7.47
N GLU A 29 3.00 -17.09 7.20
CA GLU A 29 4.28 -17.06 6.50
C GLU A 29 4.08 -17.49 5.04
N ILE A 30 4.54 -16.66 4.11
CA ILE A 30 4.46 -16.92 2.68
C ILE A 30 5.87 -17.13 2.12
N PRO A 31 6.12 -18.17 1.30
CA PRO A 31 7.40 -18.35 0.63
C PRO A 31 7.69 -17.17 -0.30
N LYS A 32 8.96 -16.75 -0.41
CA LYS A 32 9.39 -15.76 -1.39
C LYS A 32 9.41 -16.38 -2.78
N SER A 33 8.93 -15.65 -3.79
CA SER A 33 8.95 -16.12 -5.18
C SER A 33 10.37 -16.38 -5.71
N SER A 34 11.36 -15.61 -5.23
CA SER A 34 12.76 -15.73 -5.64
C SER A 34 13.51 -16.88 -4.94
N ASP A 35 13.06 -17.30 -3.77
CA ASP A 35 13.72 -18.34 -2.96
C ASP A 35 12.67 -18.98 -2.04
N PRO A 36 12.15 -20.16 -2.41
CA PRO A 36 11.12 -20.84 -1.63
C PRO A 36 11.54 -21.26 -0.21
N THR A 37 12.85 -21.32 0.05
CA THR A 37 13.37 -21.62 1.39
C THR A 37 13.21 -20.47 2.37
N LYS A 38 13.13 -19.25 1.84
CA LYS A 38 12.92 -18.03 2.62
C LYS A 38 11.45 -17.66 2.68
N LYS A 39 10.96 -17.39 3.86
CA LYS A 39 9.59 -16.99 4.12
C LYS A 39 9.53 -15.49 4.46
N ARG A 40 8.43 -14.85 4.09
CA ARG A 40 8.09 -13.50 4.52
C ARG A 40 6.85 -13.54 5.42
N PRO A 41 6.84 -12.84 6.56
CA PRO A 41 5.65 -12.73 7.38
C PRO A 41 4.60 -11.87 6.68
N LEU A 42 3.35 -12.31 6.70
CA LEU A 42 2.17 -11.58 6.26
C LEU A 42 1.21 -11.44 7.43
N GLY A 43 0.76 -10.23 7.70
CA GLY A 43 -0.31 -9.96 8.64
C GLY A 43 -1.66 -9.90 7.92
N ILE A 44 -2.59 -10.77 8.28
CA ILE A 44 -3.94 -10.79 7.74
C ILE A 44 -4.86 -10.09 8.75
N PRO A 45 -5.41 -8.90 8.43
CA PRO A 45 -6.33 -8.20 9.31
C PRO A 45 -7.68 -8.91 9.40
N THR A 46 -8.48 -8.54 10.37
CA THR A 46 -9.87 -9.01 10.45
C THR A 46 -10.70 -8.42 9.31
N ILE A 47 -11.80 -9.07 8.96
CA ILE A 47 -12.68 -8.60 7.89
C ILE A 47 -13.22 -7.19 8.20
N LEU A 48 -13.51 -6.91 9.46
CA LEU A 48 -13.97 -5.59 9.88
C LEU A 48 -12.89 -4.51 9.72
N ASP A 49 -11.67 -4.80 10.14
CA ASP A 49 -10.54 -3.87 9.98
C ASP A 49 -10.23 -3.64 8.49
N TRP A 50 -10.29 -4.70 7.69
CA TRP A 50 -10.12 -4.58 6.24
C TRP A 50 -11.21 -3.69 5.60
N LEU A 51 -12.47 -3.83 6.03
CA LEU A 51 -13.57 -2.98 5.56
C LEU A 51 -13.36 -1.51 5.92
N ILE A 52 -12.93 -1.22 7.16
CA ILE A 52 -12.61 0.14 7.60
C ILE A 52 -11.44 0.71 6.78
N GLN A 53 -10.40 -0.08 6.54
CA GLN A 53 -9.27 0.33 5.69
C GLN A 53 -9.74 0.66 4.26
N GLN A 54 -10.67 -0.10 3.69
CA GLN A 54 -11.23 0.19 2.36
C GLN A 54 -12.06 1.48 2.35
N CYS A 55 -12.83 1.76 3.39
CA CYS A 55 -13.56 3.03 3.51
C CYS A 55 -12.59 4.24 3.56
N VAL A 56 -11.53 4.12 4.34
CA VAL A 56 -10.49 5.17 4.43
C VAL A 56 -9.76 5.33 3.09
N LEU A 57 -9.43 4.23 2.44
CA LEU A 57 -8.76 4.24 1.13
C LEU A 57 -9.57 5.01 0.08
N GLN A 58 -10.88 4.75 -0.02
CA GLN A 58 -11.76 5.45 -0.96
C GLN A 58 -11.75 6.98 -0.80
N VAL A 59 -11.55 7.47 0.42
CA VAL A 59 -11.47 8.91 0.70
C VAL A 59 -10.06 9.45 0.43
N LEU A 60 -9.03 8.71 0.83
CA LEU A 60 -7.65 9.17 0.73
C LEU A 60 -7.08 9.04 -0.69
N GLU A 61 -7.47 8.02 -1.44
CA GLU A 61 -6.93 7.74 -2.77
C GLU A 61 -7.02 8.95 -3.72
N PRO A 62 -8.19 9.59 -3.93
CA PRO A 62 -8.28 10.75 -4.81
C PRO A 62 -7.50 11.97 -4.29
N ILE A 63 -7.42 12.14 -2.97
CA ILE A 63 -6.68 13.25 -2.36
C ILE A 63 -5.16 13.05 -2.56
N CYS A 64 -4.69 11.82 -2.33
CA CYS A 64 -3.28 11.48 -2.49
C CYS A 64 -2.88 11.49 -3.98
N GLU A 65 -3.76 10.97 -4.86
CA GLU A 65 -3.51 10.92 -6.30
C GLU A 65 -3.26 12.31 -6.88
N ALA A 66 -4.01 13.30 -6.42
CA ALA A 66 -3.82 14.70 -6.83
C ALA A 66 -2.49 15.32 -6.36
N LYS A 67 -1.85 14.75 -5.32
CA LYS A 67 -0.61 15.26 -4.73
C LYS A 67 0.63 14.45 -5.09
N PHE A 68 0.48 13.24 -5.61
CA PHE A 68 1.62 12.42 -5.97
C PHE A 68 2.41 13.02 -7.12
N HIS A 69 3.73 12.93 -6.99
CA HIS A 69 4.64 13.31 -8.06
C HIS A 69 4.38 12.49 -9.33
N GLU A 70 4.57 13.08 -10.51
CA GLU A 70 4.32 12.40 -11.79
C GLU A 70 5.15 11.12 -12.00
N HIS A 71 6.34 11.05 -11.40
CA HIS A 71 7.23 9.88 -11.44
C HIS A 71 7.01 8.88 -10.30
N SER A 72 5.94 9.02 -9.54
CA SER A 72 5.51 8.01 -8.59
C SER A 72 4.65 6.97 -9.30
N TYR A 73 5.07 5.70 -9.32
CA TYR A 73 4.42 4.62 -10.08
C TYR A 73 3.86 3.51 -9.19
N GLY A 74 4.32 3.41 -7.93
CA GLY A 74 3.95 2.33 -7.03
C GLY A 74 2.51 2.44 -6.51
N PHE A 75 1.73 1.37 -6.64
CA PHE A 75 0.38 1.23 -6.09
C PHE A 75 -0.61 2.33 -6.49
N ARG A 76 -0.41 2.96 -7.63
CA ARG A 76 -1.32 3.98 -8.15
C ARG A 76 -2.22 3.43 -9.26
N PRO A 77 -3.48 3.91 -9.37
CA PRO A 77 -4.36 3.56 -10.48
C PRO A 77 -3.74 4.01 -11.80
N ASN A 78 -3.89 3.23 -12.85
CA ASN A 78 -3.38 3.51 -14.20
C ASN A 78 -1.86 3.71 -14.30
N ARG A 79 -1.10 3.28 -13.30
CA ARG A 79 0.38 3.26 -13.30
C ARG A 79 0.87 1.82 -13.18
N SER A 80 1.97 1.50 -13.88
CA SER A 80 2.54 0.16 -13.87
C SER A 80 4.06 0.19 -13.79
N GLN A 81 4.67 -0.96 -13.54
CA GLN A 81 6.12 -1.13 -13.60
C GLN A 81 6.68 -0.79 -14.99
N GLU A 82 5.94 -1.08 -16.04
CA GLU A 82 6.34 -0.78 -17.43
C GLU A 82 6.43 0.72 -17.68
N HIS A 83 5.50 1.50 -17.12
CA HIS A 83 5.57 2.97 -17.18
C HIS A 83 6.81 3.49 -16.45
N ALA A 84 7.15 2.93 -15.29
CA ALA A 84 8.36 3.29 -14.55
C ALA A 84 9.62 2.98 -15.35
N LEU A 85 9.72 1.77 -15.91
CA LEU A 85 10.85 1.34 -16.74
C LEU A 85 10.99 2.21 -18.01
N SER A 86 9.87 2.53 -18.66
CA SER A 86 9.86 3.41 -19.84
C SER A 86 10.38 4.80 -19.48
N ALA A 87 9.97 5.37 -18.35
CA ALA A 87 10.46 6.68 -17.90
C ALA A 87 11.96 6.66 -17.58
N VAL A 88 12.45 5.61 -16.90
CA VAL A 88 13.88 5.42 -16.61
C VAL A 88 14.66 5.30 -17.90
N ASN A 89 14.19 4.47 -18.85
CA ASN A 89 14.87 4.24 -20.13
C ASN A 89 14.94 5.54 -20.96
N LYS A 90 13.85 6.31 -21.01
CA LYS A 90 13.82 7.62 -21.66
C LYS A 90 14.83 8.58 -21.02
N ASN A 91 14.90 8.62 -19.69
CA ASN A 91 15.86 9.50 -19.00
C ASN A 91 17.31 9.11 -19.27
N ILE A 92 17.62 7.81 -19.32
CA ILE A 92 18.98 7.33 -19.65
C ILE A 92 19.34 7.65 -21.10
N GLN A 93 18.44 7.44 -22.04
CA GLN A 93 18.70 7.65 -23.46
C GLN A 93 18.71 9.11 -23.89
N CYS A 94 17.82 9.92 -23.31
CA CYS A 94 17.64 11.32 -23.74
C CYS A 94 18.41 12.33 -22.87
N SER A 95 18.86 11.93 -21.68
CA SER A 95 19.58 12.79 -20.75
C SER A 95 20.98 12.26 -20.51
N HIS A 96 21.95 13.12 -20.30
CA HIS A 96 23.33 12.75 -20.06
C HIS A 96 23.57 12.36 -18.59
N PHE A 97 22.69 11.51 -18.03
CA PHE A 97 22.84 10.98 -16.67
C PHE A 97 23.78 9.78 -16.68
N TYR A 98 24.86 9.86 -15.92
CA TYR A 98 25.87 8.80 -15.79
C TYR A 98 25.83 8.06 -14.45
N TYR A 99 24.98 8.53 -13.53
CA TYR A 99 24.87 7.95 -12.18
C TYR A 99 23.42 7.59 -11.86
N VAL A 100 23.25 6.44 -11.25
CA VAL A 100 21.98 5.96 -10.71
C VAL A 100 22.12 5.76 -9.21
N VAL A 101 21.22 6.34 -8.44
CA VAL A 101 21.16 6.16 -6.98
C VAL A 101 19.87 5.42 -6.66
N ASP A 102 20.00 4.25 -6.07
CA ASP A 102 18.88 3.46 -5.55
C ASP A 102 18.77 3.66 -4.03
N ILE A 103 17.62 4.14 -3.58
CA ILE A 103 17.32 4.36 -2.16
C ILE A 103 16.31 3.32 -1.72
N ASN A 104 16.78 2.30 -1.00
CA ASN A 104 15.91 1.26 -0.46
C ASN A 104 15.07 1.81 0.71
N SER A 105 13.78 1.45 0.74
CA SER A 105 12.81 1.86 1.77
C SER A 105 13.20 1.44 3.20
N GLU A 106 14.04 0.43 3.38
CA GLU A 106 14.56 0.03 4.70
C GLU A 106 15.37 1.15 5.36
N VAL A 107 16.09 1.95 4.57
CA VAL A 107 16.84 3.12 5.05
C VAL A 107 15.89 4.25 5.47
N LEU A 108 14.75 4.42 4.78
CA LEU A 108 13.74 5.42 5.11
C LEU A 108 12.96 5.08 6.39
N GLN A 109 12.82 3.81 6.74
CA GLN A 109 12.20 3.40 8.01
C GLN A 109 13.06 3.77 9.23
N MET A 110 14.39 3.76 9.10
CA MET A 110 15.29 4.22 10.16
C MET A 110 15.20 5.72 10.44
N LEU A 111 14.88 6.53 9.43
CA LEU A 111 14.72 7.98 9.56
C LEU A 111 13.38 8.41 10.16
N ARG A 112 12.41 7.51 10.31
CA ARG A 112 11.09 7.76 10.90
C ARG A 112 11.03 7.56 12.42
N VAL A 113 12.10 7.17 13.06
CA VAL A 113 12.21 6.87 14.51
C VAL A 113 12.99 7.97 15.26
N VAL A 114 13.16 9.14 14.66
CA VAL A 114 13.71 10.32 15.35
C VAL A 114 12.65 11.39 15.46
#